data_946151a63a825223b543acb6e4ea4944
#
_entry.id   946151a63a825223b543acb6e4ea4944
#
_cell.length_a   1.000
_cell.length_b   1.000
_cell.length_c   1.000
_cell.angle_alpha   90.00
_cell.angle_beta   90.00
_cell.angle_gamma   90.00
#
_symmetry.space_group_name_H-M   'P 1'
#
loop_
_entity.id
_entity.type
_entity.pdbx_description
1 polymer ?
#
loop_
_entity_poly.entity_id
_entity_poly.type
_entity_poly.pdbx_seq_one_letter_code
_entity_poly.pdbx_strand_id
1 'polypeptide(L)'
;MEDPVAEISTVVHLLTQSPPSVQEETIDHFFTRDAEFIHPFCRIWKYNGSRWGVKKIYQWYKIMSPRIDLEVRSIAYDKDNLKLYLSMYQVFSIWIIPFHTAPVTLVTVLDLTTDPGDGRKESAGCKKQYYIRKQEDFYQTSEFVKFVVPYGGHMLVLMWHAFASLFSIMGVFVLWPVMWAEERGFFDYHYRIADGAREGVVDALNNHVSNLKTI
;
A
#
# COMPACT_ATOMS: atom_id res chain seq x y z
N MET A 1 7.17 15.85 -9.37
CA MET A 1 5.89 16.07 -10.09
C MET A 1 5.35 17.44 -9.71
N GLU A 2 4.95 18.23 -10.68
CA GLU A 2 4.23 19.50 -10.42
C GLU A 2 2.72 19.24 -10.23
N ASP A 3 2.17 18.35 -11.04
CA ASP A 3 0.79 17.84 -10.91
C ASP A 3 0.80 16.32 -10.75
N PRO A 4 0.66 15.81 -9.50
CA PRO A 4 0.70 14.37 -9.25
C PRO A 4 -0.34 13.57 -10.04
N VAL A 5 -1.54 14.11 -10.25
CA VAL A 5 -2.62 13.39 -10.94
C VAL A 5 -2.34 13.28 -12.44
N ALA A 6 -1.85 14.37 -13.04
CA ALA A 6 -1.56 14.39 -14.48
C ALA A 6 -0.29 13.58 -14.83
N GLU A 7 0.72 13.58 -13.97
CA GLU A 7 2.04 13.02 -14.27
C GLU A 7 2.22 11.56 -13.83
N ILE A 8 1.49 11.10 -12.80
CA ILE A 8 1.76 9.81 -12.17
C ILE A 8 1.65 8.62 -13.14
N SER A 9 0.70 8.65 -14.06
CA SER A 9 0.58 7.58 -15.06
C SER A 9 1.87 7.43 -15.87
N THR A 10 2.45 8.55 -16.32
CA THR A 10 3.73 8.55 -17.05
C THR A 10 4.86 8.04 -16.16
N VAL A 11 4.91 8.47 -14.89
CA VAL A 11 5.94 8.01 -13.94
C VAL A 11 5.87 6.49 -13.75
N VAL A 12 4.68 5.93 -13.57
CA VAL A 12 4.50 4.48 -13.40
C VAL A 12 4.92 3.72 -14.67
N HIS A 13 4.60 4.21 -15.86
CA HIS A 13 5.07 3.62 -17.12
C HIS A 13 6.61 3.65 -17.23
N LEU A 14 7.25 4.76 -16.89
CA LEU A 14 8.71 4.88 -16.87
C LEU A 14 9.34 3.90 -15.86
N LEU A 15 8.74 3.70 -14.70
CA LEU A 15 9.21 2.78 -13.67
C LEU A 15 9.08 1.30 -14.08
N THR A 16 8.08 0.94 -14.88
CA THR A 16 7.77 -0.47 -15.15
C THR A 16 8.20 -0.93 -16.54
N GLN A 17 8.02 -0.10 -17.56
CA GLN A 17 8.21 -0.49 -18.95
C GLN A 17 9.56 -0.07 -19.54
N SER A 18 10.20 0.95 -18.96
CA SER A 18 11.45 1.48 -19.47
C SER A 18 12.68 0.59 -19.21
N PRO A 19 13.79 0.80 -19.89
CA PRO A 19 15.07 0.16 -19.58
C PRO A 19 15.57 0.49 -18.16
N PRO A 20 16.44 -0.36 -17.55
CA PRO A 20 16.92 -0.16 -16.19
C PRO A 20 17.59 1.20 -15.90
N SER A 21 18.27 1.79 -16.88
CA SER A 21 18.87 3.13 -16.74
C SER A 21 17.81 4.21 -16.56
N VAL A 22 16.75 4.17 -17.37
CA VAL A 22 15.64 5.14 -17.29
C VAL A 22 14.83 4.92 -16.01
N GLN A 23 14.64 3.66 -15.58
CA GLN A 23 14.02 3.37 -14.28
C GLN A 23 14.82 4.00 -13.13
N GLU A 24 16.15 3.87 -13.17
CA GLU A 24 17.03 4.43 -12.14
C GLU A 24 16.94 5.96 -12.07
N GLU A 25 16.99 6.63 -13.22
CA GLU A 25 16.83 8.09 -13.34
C GLU A 25 15.44 8.53 -12.85
N THR A 26 14.38 7.78 -13.20
CA THR A 26 13.02 8.06 -12.78
C THR A 26 12.89 7.98 -11.25
N ILE A 27 13.49 6.95 -10.64
CA ILE A 27 13.48 6.80 -9.18
C ILE A 27 14.29 7.94 -8.53
N ASP A 28 15.44 8.30 -9.09
CA ASP A 28 16.24 9.43 -8.58
C ASP A 28 15.50 10.75 -8.64
N HIS A 29 14.69 10.94 -9.67
CA HIS A 29 13.95 12.17 -9.88
C HIS A 29 12.70 12.29 -9.00
N PHE A 30 11.91 11.21 -8.90
CA PHE A 30 10.58 11.27 -8.30
C PHE A 30 10.52 10.73 -6.86
N PHE A 31 11.48 9.94 -6.39
CA PHE A 31 11.48 9.41 -5.03
C PHE A 31 12.37 10.22 -4.09
N THR A 32 11.97 10.32 -2.82
CA THR A 32 12.82 10.90 -1.79
C THR A 32 14.05 10.04 -1.54
N ARG A 33 15.11 10.62 -0.98
CA ARG A 33 16.35 9.89 -0.66
C ARG A 33 16.12 8.75 0.34
N ASP A 34 15.15 8.92 1.22
CA ASP A 34 14.78 7.99 2.29
C ASP A 34 13.46 7.26 2.01
N ALA A 35 13.14 7.02 0.72
CA ALA A 35 11.90 6.41 0.29
C ALA A 35 11.68 5.02 0.90
N GLU A 36 10.44 4.74 1.29
CA GLU A 36 9.97 3.43 1.73
C GLU A 36 9.23 2.72 0.59
N PHE A 37 9.42 1.40 0.49
CA PHE A 37 8.72 0.56 -0.47
C PHE A 37 8.17 -0.68 0.22
N ILE A 38 6.88 -0.96 0.02
CA ILE A 38 6.20 -2.13 0.59
C ILE A 38 5.49 -2.88 -0.52
N HIS A 39 5.80 -4.15 -0.65
CA HIS A 39 5.19 -5.05 -1.61
C HIS A 39 5.02 -6.44 -0.95
N PRO A 40 4.04 -7.27 -1.32
CA PRO A 40 3.86 -8.59 -0.72
C PRO A 40 5.10 -9.50 -0.72
N PHE A 41 6.01 -9.33 -1.69
CA PHE A 41 7.25 -10.11 -1.77
C PHE A 41 8.43 -9.51 -1.01
N CYS A 42 8.46 -8.19 -0.79
CA CYS A 42 9.65 -7.51 -0.27
C CYS A 42 9.31 -6.16 0.35
N ARG A 43 10.20 -5.68 1.20
CA ARG A 43 10.05 -4.38 1.83
C ARG A 43 11.41 -3.69 1.95
N ILE A 44 11.43 -2.40 1.64
CA ILE A 44 12.52 -1.49 1.99
C ILE A 44 11.99 -0.53 3.04
N TRP A 45 12.56 -0.59 4.25
CA TRP A 45 12.24 0.35 5.32
C TRP A 45 12.83 1.72 5.03
N LYS A 46 12.24 2.74 5.60
CA LYS A 46 12.74 4.10 5.53
C LYS A 46 14.08 4.25 6.28
N TYR A 47 15.14 4.62 5.55
CA TYR A 47 16.43 5.05 6.11
C TYR A 47 17.14 5.97 5.11
N ASN A 48 18.16 6.71 5.57
CA ASN A 48 18.89 7.61 4.70
C ASN A 48 19.63 6.83 3.59
N GLY A 49 19.21 7.00 2.35
CA GLY A 49 19.74 6.28 1.19
C GLY A 49 18.92 5.04 0.78
N SER A 50 17.77 4.75 1.43
CA SER A 50 16.91 3.60 1.11
C SER A 50 16.39 3.61 -0.33
N ARG A 51 16.35 4.75 -1.01
CA ARG A 51 16.07 4.87 -2.45
C ARG A 51 16.93 3.93 -3.30
N TRP A 52 18.19 3.67 -2.90
CA TRP A 52 19.02 2.67 -3.56
C TRP A 52 18.39 1.27 -3.54
N GLY A 53 17.81 0.86 -2.42
CA GLY A 53 17.11 -0.42 -2.30
C GLY A 53 15.88 -0.48 -3.20
N VAL A 54 15.10 0.60 -3.29
CA VAL A 54 13.96 0.71 -4.21
C VAL A 54 14.40 0.49 -5.67
N LYS A 55 15.50 1.12 -6.10
CA LYS A 55 16.09 0.90 -7.44
C LYS A 55 16.40 -0.59 -7.68
N LYS A 56 16.98 -1.29 -6.69
CA LYS A 56 17.34 -2.72 -6.82
C LYS A 56 16.12 -3.61 -6.94
N ILE A 57 15.01 -3.28 -6.29
CA ILE A 57 13.75 -4.01 -6.44
C ILE A 57 13.17 -3.82 -7.83
N TYR A 58 13.10 -2.60 -8.36
CA TYR A 58 12.61 -2.35 -9.71
C TYR A 58 13.49 -3.05 -10.78
N GLN A 59 14.81 -3.01 -10.62
CA GLN A 59 15.74 -3.74 -11.48
C GLN A 59 15.49 -5.26 -11.41
N TRP A 60 15.26 -5.80 -10.21
CA TRP A 60 14.93 -7.21 -10.03
C TRP A 60 13.63 -7.60 -10.74
N TYR A 61 12.57 -6.80 -10.61
CA TYR A 61 11.32 -7.05 -11.33
C TYR A 61 11.52 -7.02 -12.85
N LYS A 62 12.34 -6.11 -13.36
CA LYS A 62 12.68 -6.04 -14.76
C LYS A 62 13.48 -7.25 -15.25
N ILE A 63 14.38 -7.77 -14.43
CA ILE A 63 15.11 -9.02 -14.71
C ILE A 63 14.14 -10.20 -14.76
N MET A 64 13.24 -10.31 -13.80
CA MET A 64 12.27 -11.43 -13.73
C MET A 64 11.22 -11.37 -14.83
N SER A 65 10.78 -10.18 -15.18
CA SER A 65 9.78 -9.92 -16.22
C SER A 65 10.25 -8.79 -17.15
N PRO A 66 11.03 -9.10 -18.19
CA PRO A 66 11.53 -8.09 -19.14
C PRO A 66 10.41 -7.34 -19.88
N ARG A 67 9.26 -8.00 -20.03
CA ARG A 67 8.05 -7.40 -20.62
C ARG A 67 6.97 -7.33 -19.56
N ILE A 68 6.55 -6.12 -19.28
CA ILE A 68 5.44 -5.82 -18.37
C ILE A 68 4.49 -4.93 -19.15
N ASP A 69 3.27 -5.41 -19.38
CA ASP A 69 2.18 -4.58 -19.90
C ASP A 69 1.44 -3.98 -18.70
N LEU A 70 1.21 -2.68 -18.75
CA LEU A 70 0.61 -1.94 -17.64
C LEU A 70 -0.45 -0.97 -18.16
N GLU A 71 -1.58 -0.95 -17.45
CA GLU A 71 -2.68 -0.02 -17.66
C GLU A 71 -3.05 0.64 -16.32
N VAL A 72 -2.98 1.96 -16.23
CA VAL A 72 -3.50 2.72 -15.09
C VAL A 72 -4.99 2.97 -15.34
N ARG A 73 -5.86 2.38 -14.53
CA ARG A 73 -7.33 2.42 -14.70
C ARG A 73 -7.98 3.59 -14.00
N SER A 74 -7.52 3.92 -12.81
CA SER A 74 -8.05 5.05 -12.05
C SER A 74 -7.00 5.65 -11.13
N ILE A 75 -7.15 6.95 -10.89
CA ILE A 75 -6.31 7.74 -10.01
C ILE A 75 -7.23 8.53 -9.08
N ALA A 76 -6.98 8.46 -7.78
CA ALA A 76 -7.64 9.29 -6.78
C ALA A 76 -6.58 9.98 -5.92
N TYR A 77 -6.74 11.28 -5.69
CA TYR A 77 -5.80 12.10 -4.93
C TYR A 77 -6.44 12.72 -3.70
N ASP A 78 -5.99 12.32 -2.54
CA ASP A 78 -6.28 12.95 -1.26
C ASP A 78 -5.25 14.08 -1.03
N LYS A 79 -5.66 15.31 -1.32
CA LYS A 79 -4.79 16.49 -1.25
C LYS A 79 -4.41 16.87 0.17
N ASP A 80 -5.30 16.60 1.13
CA ASP A 80 -5.09 16.99 2.52
C ASP A 80 -4.04 16.11 3.19
N ASN A 81 -4.04 14.81 2.87
CA ASN A 81 -3.08 13.84 3.38
C ASN A 81 -1.92 13.56 2.43
N LEU A 82 -1.87 14.21 1.26
CA LEU A 82 -0.88 14.00 0.21
C LEU A 82 -0.74 12.52 -0.19
N LYS A 83 -1.89 11.84 -0.37
CA LYS A 83 -1.94 10.42 -0.75
C LYS A 83 -2.54 10.25 -2.13
N LEU A 84 -1.87 9.46 -2.95
CA LEU A 84 -2.32 9.11 -4.30
C LEU A 84 -2.61 7.61 -4.36
N TYR A 85 -3.81 7.29 -4.83
CA TYR A 85 -4.30 5.91 -4.99
C TYR A 85 -4.40 5.59 -6.47
N LEU A 86 -3.77 4.51 -6.89
CA LEU A 86 -3.70 4.07 -8.28
C LEU A 86 -4.30 2.68 -8.39
N SER A 87 -5.36 2.51 -9.18
CA SER A 87 -5.81 1.18 -9.58
C SER A 87 -5.17 0.83 -10.91
N MET A 88 -4.45 -0.29 -10.96
CA MET A 88 -3.67 -0.69 -12.11
C MET A 88 -3.95 -2.14 -12.48
N TYR A 89 -3.84 -2.41 -13.77
CA TYR A 89 -3.80 -3.77 -14.33
C TYR A 89 -2.42 -3.98 -14.94
N GLN A 90 -1.79 -5.10 -14.60
CA GLN A 90 -0.46 -5.45 -15.10
C GLN A 90 -0.45 -6.89 -15.59
N VAL A 91 0.31 -7.15 -16.66
CA VAL A 91 0.62 -8.49 -17.12
C VAL A 91 2.12 -8.71 -17.02
N PHE A 92 2.51 -9.61 -16.14
CA PHE A 92 3.91 -10.03 -15.99
C PHE A 92 4.16 -11.28 -16.82
N SER A 93 5.28 -11.29 -17.55
CA SER A 93 5.76 -12.45 -18.29
C SER A 93 7.05 -12.93 -17.63
N ILE A 94 6.91 -13.87 -16.69
CA ILE A 94 8.06 -14.40 -15.92
C ILE A 94 8.80 -15.41 -16.81
N TRP A 95 9.97 -15.03 -17.32
CA TRP A 95 10.71 -15.82 -18.31
C TRP A 95 11.25 -17.16 -17.81
N ILE A 96 11.46 -17.29 -16.48
CA ILE A 96 11.93 -18.55 -15.87
C ILE A 96 10.88 -19.66 -15.94
N ILE A 97 9.60 -19.29 -15.99
CA ILE A 97 8.48 -20.25 -16.05
C ILE A 97 7.94 -20.24 -17.49
N PRO A 98 8.15 -21.31 -18.29
CA PRO A 98 7.72 -21.35 -19.67
C PRO A 98 6.23 -21.07 -19.84
N PHE A 99 5.90 -20.21 -20.80
CA PHE A 99 4.51 -19.84 -21.15
C PHE A 99 3.69 -19.23 -19.99
N HIS A 100 4.33 -18.84 -18.89
CA HIS A 100 3.62 -18.25 -17.76
C HIS A 100 3.48 -16.75 -17.94
N THR A 101 2.24 -16.30 -17.98
CA THR A 101 1.85 -14.90 -17.88
C THR A 101 0.95 -14.72 -16.67
N ALA A 102 1.20 -13.70 -15.87
CA ALA A 102 0.42 -13.39 -14.67
C ALA A 102 -0.32 -12.06 -14.88
N PRO A 103 -1.58 -12.10 -15.37
CA PRO A 103 -2.44 -10.92 -15.38
C PRO A 103 -2.94 -10.66 -13.97
N VAL A 104 -2.66 -9.47 -13.44
CA VAL A 104 -2.99 -9.09 -12.06
C VAL A 104 -3.58 -7.69 -11.98
N THR A 105 -4.49 -7.50 -11.05
CA THR A 105 -5.00 -6.18 -10.66
C THR A 105 -4.46 -5.84 -9.27
N LEU A 106 -3.98 -4.61 -9.11
CA LEU A 106 -3.46 -4.12 -7.83
C LEU A 106 -3.88 -2.69 -7.60
N VAL A 107 -3.79 -2.29 -6.33
CA VAL A 107 -3.89 -0.89 -5.92
C VAL A 107 -2.56 -0.47 -5.33
N THR A 108 -1.97 0.57 -5.87
CA THR A 108 -0.78 1.20 -5.28
C THR A 108 -1.18 2.47 -4.54
N VAL A 109 -0.70 2.61 -3.32
CA VAL A 109 -0.84 3.82 -2.52
C VAL A 109 0.52 4.51 -2.44
N LEU A 110 0.56 5.78 -2.83
CA LEU A 110 1.74 6.61 -2.77
C LEU A 110 1.55 7.71 -1.73
N ASP A 111 2.43 7.76 -0.74
CA ASP A 111 2.54 8.93 0.15
C ASP A 111 3.48 9.94 -0.51
N LEU A 112 2.99 11.14 -0.72
CA LEU A 112 3.74 12.23 -1.33
C LEU A 112 4.30 13.19 -0.27
N THR A 113 5.34 13.92 -0.66
CA THR A 113 5.91 15.02 0.11
C THR A 113 6.46 16.09 -0.82
N THR A 114 6.64 17.29 -0.32
CA THR A 114 7.33 18.37 -1.04
C THR A 114 8.82 18.48 -0.68
N ASP A 115 9.27 17.73 0.33
CA ASP A 115 10.69 17.66 0.71
C ASP A 115 11.36 16.45 0.06
N PRO A 116 12.34 16.64 -0.85
CA PRO A 116 13.07 15.54 -1.48
C PRO A 116 14.01 14.78 -0.54
N GLY A 117 14.31 15.32 0.64
CA GLY A 117 15.17 14.69 1.66
C GLY A 117 16.67 14.65 1.33
N ASP A 118 17.10 15.30 0.25
CA ASP A 118 18.50 15.30 -0.21
C ASP A 118 19.11 16.70 -0.30
N GLY A 119 18.45 17.70 0.28
CA GLY A 119 18.94 19.09 0.33
C GLY A 119 18.84 19.84 -1.00
N ARG A 120 18.17 19.28 -2.02
CA ARG A 120 17.82 20.02 -3.22
C ARG A 120 16.96 21.21 -2.80
N LYS A 121 17.49 22.42 -2.97
CA LYS A 121 16.73 23.65 -2.71
C LYS A 121 15.81 23.89 -3.90
N GLU A 122 14.53 24.09 -3.64
CA GLU A 122 13.65 24.68 -4.62
C GLU A 122 14.21 26.06 -5.00
N SER A 123 14.46 26.28 -6.28
CA SER A 123 14.84 27.60 -6.76
C SER A 123 13.67 28.55 -6.49
N ALA A 124 13.96 29.70 -5.89
CA ALA A 124 12.94 30.70 -5.60
C ALA A 124 12.19 31.05 -6.90
N GLY A 125 10.88 30.75 -6.96
CA GLY A 125 10.03 30.97 -8.14
C GLY A 125 9.62 29.70 -8.90
N CYS A 126 10.09 28.49 -8.54
CA CYS A 126 9.59 27.24 -9.10
C CYS A 126 8.24 26.83 -8.52
N LYS A 127 7.43 26.16 -9.35
CA LYS A 127 6.20 25.52 -8.89
C LYS A 127 6.49 24.45 -7.84
N LYS A 128 5.56 24.26 -6.94
CA LYS A 128 5.63 23.22 -5.89
C LYS A 128 5.87 21.86 -6.51
N GLN A 129 6.91 21.16 -6.07
CA GLN A 129 7.30 19.84 -6.55
C GLN A 129 6.88 18.78 -5.53
N TYR A 130 6.31 17.66 -6.02
CA TYR A 130 5.92 16.52 -5.20
C TYR A 130 6.83 15.33 -5.48
N TYR A 131 7.24 14.64 -4.41
CA TYR A 131 8.09 13.47 -4.43
C TYR A 131 7.41 12.29 -3.74
N ILE A 132 7.69 11.07 -4.19
CA ILE A 132 7.18 9.83 -3.60
C ILE A 132 8.06 9.49 -2.39
N ARG A 133 7.47 9.58 -1.19
CA ARG A 133 8.12 9.23 0.06
C ARG A 133 7.93 7.77 0.40
N LYS A 134 6.75 7.21 0.08
CA LYS A 134 6.41 5.80 0.31
C LYS A 134 5.57 5.30 -0.84
N GLN A 135 5.84 4.07 -1.26
CA GLN A 135 5.00 3.30 -2.16
C GLN A 135 4.57 2.02 -1.44
N GLU A 136 3.29 1.69 -1.53
CA GLU A 136 2.71 0.48 -0.95
C GLU A 136 1.79 -0.19 -1.97
N ASP A 137 2.10 -1.43 -2.34
CA ASP A 137 1.39 -2.19 -3.37
C ASP A 137 0.49 -3.23 -2.71
N PHE A 138 -0.81 -3.16 -3.00
CA PHE A 138 -1.85 -4.03 -2.47
C PHE A 138 -2.38 -4.96 -3.55
N TYR A 139 -2.26 -6.26 -3.29
CA TYR A 139 -2.84 -7.32 -4.11
C TYR A 139 -3.89 -8.08 -3.32
N GLN A 140 -4.95 -8.51 -4.00
CA GLN A 140 -5.76 -9.57 -3.43
C GLN A 140 -4.96 -10.88 -3.40
N THR A 141 -5.23 -11.75 -2.43
CA THR A 141 -4.50 -13.02 -2.26
C THR A 141 -4.55 -13.87 -3.52
N SER A 142 -5.69 -13.91 -4.21
CA SER A 142 -5.86 -14.65 -5.47
C SER A 142 -4.98 -14.11 -6.60
N GLU A 143 -4.76 -12.79 -6.65
CA GLU A 143 -3.88 -12.15 -7.62
C GLU A 143 -2.41 -12.43 -7.30
N PHE A 144 -2.04 -12.31 -6.02
CA PHE A 144 -0.69 -12.58 -5.54
C PHE A 144 -0.25 -14.02 -5.81
N VAL A 145 -1.13 -15.00 -5.59
CA VAL A 145 -0.82 -16.43 -5.79
C VAL A 145 -0.51 -16.76 -7.25
N LYS A 146 -0.98 -15.98 -8.23
CA LYS A 146 -0.62 -16.17 -9.65
C LYS A 146 0.89 -16.08 -9.90
N PHE A 147 1.64 -15.31 -9.09
CA PHE A 147 3.10 -15.21 -9.20
C PHE A 147 3.83 -16.43 -8.61
N VAL A 148 3.31 -17.00 -7.53
CA VAL A 148 3.99 -18.03 -6.74
C VAL A 148 3.64 -19.44 -7.21
N VAL A 149 2.36 -19.66 -7.54
CA VAL A 149 1.82 -20.95 -7.96
C VAL A 149 1.24 -20.82 -9.37
N PRO A 150 2.04 -21.12 -10.40
CA PRO A 150 1.56 -21.09 -11.79
C PRO A 150 0.47 -22.15 -12.02
N TYR A 151 -0.26 -21.99 -13.11
CA TYR A 151 -1.21 -23.01 -13.62
C TYR A 151 -2.36 -23.39 -12.67
N GLY A 152 -2.96 -22.41 -12.01
CA GLY A 152 -4.23 -22.64 -11.30
C GLY A 152 -4.18 -22.47 -9.79
N GLY A 153 -3.06 -22.07 -9.21
CA GLY A 153 -2.98 -21.78 -7.78
C GLY A 153 -4.03 -20.78 -7.29
N HIS A 154 -4.39 -19.80 -8.14
CA HIS A 154 -5.46 -18.84 -7.83
C HIS A 154 -6.84 -19.53 -7.68
N MET A 155 -7.09 -20.65 -8.36
CA MET A 155 -8.34 -21.41 -8.23
C MET A 155 -8.49 -21.98 -6.81
N LEU A 156 -7.39 -22.44 -6.20
CA LEU A 156 -7.41 -22.94 -4.83
C LEU A 156 -7.81 -21.83 -3.85
N VAL A 157 -7.31 -20.61 -4.07
CA VAL A 157 -7.69 -19.45 -3.25
C VAL A 157 -9.16 -19.09 -3.45
N LEU A 158 -9.67 -19.10 -4.68
CA LEU A 158 -11.08 -18.85 -4.98
C LEU A 158 -11.99 -19.92 -4.34
N MET A 159 -11.60 -21.19 -4.41
CA MET A 159 -12.33 -22.28 -3.73
C MET A 159 -12.32 -22.07 -2.21
N TRP A 160 -11.18 -21.69 -1.63
CA TRP A 160 -11.10 -21.35 -0.22
C TRP A 160 -12.01 -20.17 0.16
N HIS A 161 -12.05 -19.11 -0.65
CA HIS A 161 -12.95 -17.97 -0.42
C HIS A 161 -14.40 -18.39 -0.48
N ALA A 162 -14.80 -19.22 -1.47
CA ALA A 162 -16.15 -19.75 -1.57
C ALA A 162 -16.54 -20.60 -0.32
N PHE A 163 -15.63 -21.47 0.11
CA PHE A 163 -15.80 -22.28 1.31
C PHE A 163 -15.91 -21.42 2.57
N ALA A 164 -15.01 -20.45 2.73
CA ALA A 164 -15.05 -19.54 3.87
C ALA A 164 -16.33 -18.69 3.91
N SER A 165 -16.81 -18.24 2.75
CA SER A 165 -18.08 -17.52 2.63
C SER A 165 -19.26 -18.39 3.03
N LEU A 166 -19.33 -19.63 2.55
CA LEU A 166 -20.37 -20.58 2.94
C LEU A 166 -20.33 -20.86 4.45
N PHE A 167 -19.13 -21.08 5.00
CA PHE A 167 -18.94 -21.29 6.43
C PHE A 167 -19.39 -20.08 7.26
N SER A 168 -19.09 -18.86 6.79
CA SER A 168 -19.53 -17.63 7.46
C SER A 168 -21.05 -17.49 7.46
N ILE A 169 -21.72 -17.80 6.34
CA ILE A 169 -23.18 -17.78 6.23
C ILE A 169 -23.78 -18.79 7.20
N MET A 170 -23.25 -20.03 7.21
CA MET A 170 -23.71 -21.06 8.17
C MET A 170 -23.48 -20.63 9.63
N GLY A 171 -22.34 -20.00 9.90
CA GLY A 171 -21.98 -19.46 11.22
C GLY A 171 -22.99 -18.45 11.72
N VAL A 172 -23.49 -17.56 10.86
CA VAL A 172 -24.55 -16.60 11.21
C VAL A 172 -25.83 -17.32 11.66
N PHE A 173 -26.23 -18.36 10.95
CA PHE A 173 -27.44 -19.12 11.35
C PHE A 173 -27.25 -19.86 12.68
N VAL A 174 -26.08 -20.46 12.89
CA VAL A 174 -25.78 -21.20 14.15
C VAL A 174 -25.64 -20.23 15.32
N LEU A 175 -24.98 -19.08 15.10
CA LEU A 175 -24.73 -18.07 16.13
C LEU A 175 -25.78 -16.96 16.19
N TRP A 176 -26.92 -17.14 15.52
CA TRP A 176 -28.02 -16.18 15.56
C TRP A 176 -28.47 -15.80 16.99
N PRO A 177 -28.49 -16.72 17.99
CA PRO A 177 -28.81 -16.33 19.37
C PRO A 177 -27.83 -15.30 19.96
N VAL A 178 -26.57 -15.30 19.52
CA VAL A 178 -25.59 -14.32 19.98
C VAL A 178 -25.91 -12.94 19.41
N MET A 179 -26.23 -12.84 18.12
CA MET A 179 -26.70 -11.60 17.50
C MET A 179 -27.93 -11.03 18.22
N TRP A 180 -28.91 -11.90 18.49
CA TRP A 180 -30.10 -11.51 19.19
C TRP A 180 -29.82 -10.98 20.62
N ALA A 181 -28.84 -11.58 21.33
CA ALA A 181 -28.40 -11.12 22.64
C ALA A 181 -27.68 -9.77 22.57
N GLU A 182 -26.90 -9.54 21.52
CA GLU A 182 -26.22 -8.27 21.27
C GLU A 182 -27.21 -7.13 21.01
N GLU A 183 -28.22 -7.35 20.13
CA GLU A 183 -29.28 -6.37 19.84
C GLU A 183 -30.08 -5.96 21.10
N ARG A 184 -30.11 -6.81 22.12
CA ARG A 184 -30.75 -6.54 23.40
C ARG A 184 -29.82 -5.92 24.45
N GLY A 185 -28.58 -5.53 24.05
CA GLY A 185 -27.65 -4.89 24.94
C GLY A 185 -27.02 -5.83 25.98
N PHE A 186 -27.08 -7.16 25.77
CA PHE A 186 -26.51 -8.11 26.73
C PHE A 186 -24.99 -7.95 26.88
N PHE A 187 -24.30 -7.45 25.84
CA PHE A 187 -22.87 -7.20 25.84
C PHE A 187 -22.49 -5.75 26.15
N ASP A 188 -23.43 -4.80 26.17
CA ASP A 188 -23.19 -3.37 26.44
C ASP A 188 -22.57 -3.11 27.81
N TYR A 189 -22.79 -4.00 28.75
CA TYR A 189 -22.20 -3.92 30.08
C TYR A 189 -20.68 -4.04 30.03
N HIS A 190 -20.14 -4.94 29.21
CA HIS A 190 -18.70 -5.12 29.05
C HIS A 190 -18.04 -3.96 28.31
N TYR A 191 -18.70 -3.39 27.31
CA TYR A 191 -18.20 -2.22 26.60
C TYR A 191 -18.17 -0.98 27.49
N ARG A 192 -19.22 -0.75 28.30
CA ARG A 192 -19.25 0.37 29.26
C ARG A 192 -18.17 0.27 30.35
N ILE A 193 -17.85 -0.93 30.81
CA ILE A 193 -16.74 -1.10 31.78
C ILE A 193 -15.39 -0.76 31.11
N ALA A 194 -15.16 -1.20 29.87
CA ALA A 194 -13.94 -0.93 29.15
C ALA A 194 -13.78 0.57 28.83
N ASP A 195 -14.84 1.25 28.44
CA ASP A 195 -14.85 2.69 28.17
C ASP A 195 -14.65 3.51 29.45
N GLY A 196 -15.35 3.18 30.53
CA GLY A 196 -15.15 3.84 31.83
C GLY A 196 -13.75 3.66 32.40
N ALA A 197 -13.13 2.49 32.20
CA ALA A 197 -11.75 2.25 32.60
C ALA A 197 -10.76 3.09 31.74
N ARG A 198 -11.05 3.26 30.45
CA ARG A 198 -10.25 4.06 29.53
C ARG A 198 -10.34 5.56 29.85
N GLU A 199 -11.54 6.07 30.10
CA GLU A 199 -11.76 7.46 30.53
C GLU A 199 -11.05 7.76 31.84
N GLY A 200 -11.15 6.87 32.83
CA GLY A 200 -10.45 7.02 34.11
C GLY A 200 -8.91 7.10 33.97
N VAL A 201 -8.32 6.34 33.06
CA VAL A 201 -6.87 6.39 32.76
C VAL A 201 -6.51 7.71 32.06
N VAL A 202 -7.31 8.18 31.12
CA VAL A 202 -7.09 9.45 30.42
C VAL A 202 -7.17 10.63 31.39
N ASP A 203 -8.14 10.64 32.27
CA ASP A 203 -8.30 11.70 33.29
C ASP A 203 -7.14 11.69 34.29
N ALA A 204 -6.68 10.51 34.72
CA ALA A 204 -5.52 10.40 35.60
C ALA A 204 -4.24 10.92 34.94
N LEU A 205 -4.04 10.64 33.66
CA LEU A 205 -2.90 11.15 32.88
C LEU A 205 -2.98 12.66 32.69
N ASN A 206 -4.14 13.21 32.37
CA ASN A 206 -4.34 14.65 32.21
C ASN A 206 -4.09 15.41 33.51
N ASN A 207 -4.57 14.89 34.65
CA ASN A 207 -4.32 15.45 35.96
C ASN A 207 -2.84 15.40 36.34
N HIS A 208 -2.14 14.32 36.00
CA HIS A 208 -0.71 14.21 36.24
C HIS A 208 0.11 15.25 35.43
N VAL A 209 -0.24 15.41 34.13
CA VAL A 209 0.39 16.39 33.24
C VAL A 209 0.10 17.82 33.66
N SER A 210 -1.11 18.13 34.16
CA SER A 210 -1.43 19.46 34.67
C SER A 210 -0.64 19.83 35.96
N ASN A 211 -0.44 18.85 36.83
CA ASN A 211 0.36 19.03 38.06
C ASN A 211 1.86 19.27 37.77
N LEU A 212 2.39 18.67 36.71
CA LEU A 212 3.78 18.88 36.27
C LEU A 212 4.02 20.26 35.62
N LYS A 213 2.97 20.93 35.13
CA LYS A 213 3.05 22.28 34.56
C LYS A 213 2.94 23.40 35.61
N THR A 214 2.65 23.05 36.83
CA THR A 214 2.42 24.03 37.96
C THR A 214 3.62 24.08 38.91
N ILE A 215 4.69 23.32 38.65
CA ILE A 215 5.99 23.35 39.30
C ILE A 215 7.00 24.05 38.39
#